data_7b99ff1234c2efb074777d31f7a56232
#
_entry.id   7b99ff1234c2efb074777d31f7a56232
#
_cell.length_a   1.000
_cell.length_b   1.000
_cell.length_c   1.000
_cell.angle_alpha   90.00
_cell.angle_beta   90.00
_cell.angle_gamma   90.00
#
_symmetry.space_group_name_H-M   'P 1'
#
loop_
_entity.id
_entity.type
_entity.pdbx_description
1 polymer ?
#
loop_
_entity_poly.entity_id
_entity_poly.type
_entity_poly.pdbx_seq_one_letter_code
_entity_poly.pdbx_strand_id
1 'polypeptide(L)'
;MKKLEQVLQDWEAVIGLEIHTELTTLTTKMFCGCKLEFGAAPNTHTCPVCLGLPGALPVPNKAAIESIVLAGLATNCDIEKHSMFYRKNYMYPDMAKNFQTTQGPVAFCMRGHLDLDVDGPAAKERTDIAGLGAGDNYENVTVTDTGYTAHVGITRIHMEEDAGKMIHIGGDEGRIAGATHSLVDYNRAGTPLIELVTEPDLRTPEEARLFMQKLRQIFLAIGISDCSMEEGSMRCDGNVSLRRRGSTKLGVKTELKNMNSFKNLHDGLAYEICRQAEVLEEGGQIYQETRHWDPTMKHTIVMRVKETADDYRLFPEPDLAPYDLTDEFIEGVRAKLPELPDQKAERFAEQFGLSAYDARQLVEGEQTASFFEKCMEAAGADARKLAKPVANLVINDIAGWQNANEDANLADSPLSPKRAVELVGLLAEDAISSKQAKEVFAAVMDEDKDPAAIVEERGMKQVSDTGAIEAVVDAVIAANPDEVARYKDGNTKVIGFFVGQCMKQMRGQGNPKVINQLLAKKLAE
;
A
#
# COMPACT_ATOMS: atom_id res chain seq x y z
N MET A 1 6.96 -26.86 -12.34
CA MET A 1 7.48 -25.45 -12.36
C MET A 1 8.61 -25.28 -11.34
N LYS A 2 9.69 -24.59 -11.69
CA LYS A 2 10.75 -24.13 -10.78
C LYS A 2 10.18 -23.05 -9.83
N LYS A 3 10.86 -22.82 -8.70
CA LYS A 3 10.54 -21.66 -7.84
C LYS A 3 10.98 -20.36 -8.51
N LEU A 4 10.29 -19.26 -8.20
CA LEU A 4 10.58 -17.92 -8.75
C LEU A 4 12.08 -17.56 -8.63
N GLU A 5 12.66 -17.73 -7.43
CA GLU A 5 14.08 -17.45 -7.17
C GLU A 5 15.04 -18.19 -8.09
N GLN A 6 14.69 -19.42 -8.50
CA GLN A 6 15.50 -20.22 -9.43
C GLN A 6 15.34 -19.74 -10.87
N VAL A 7 14.12 -19.33 -11.26
CA VAL A 7 13.83 -18.79 -12.58
C VAL A 7 14.58 -17.48 -12.79
N LEU A 8 14.55 -16.58 -11.79
CA LEU A 8 15.18 -15.27 -11.85
C LEU A 8 16.72 -15.31 -11.85
N GLN A 9 17.35 -16.48 -11.69
CA GLN A 9 18.80 -16.63 -11.92
C GLN A 9 19.18 -16.64 -13.40
N ASP A 10 18.36 -17.25 -14.25
CA ASP A 10 18.62 -17.44 -15.67
C ASP A 10 17.81 -16.50 -16.57
N TRP A 11 16.66 -16.05 -16.06
CA TRP A 11 15.70 -15.22 -16.76
C TRP A 11 15.53 -13.88 -16.07
N GLU A 12 15.21 -12.88 -16.85
CA GLU A 12 14.82 -11.54 -16.40
C GLU A 12 13.38 -11.30 -16.80
N ALA A 13 12.55 -10.97 -15.82
CA ALA A 13 11.19 -10.55 -16.06
C ALA A 13 11.17 -9.07 -16.50
N VAL A 14 10.30 -8.75 -17.43
CA VAL A 14 10.01 -7.39 -17.88
C VAL A 14 8.52 -7.18 -17.69
N ILE A 15 8.19 -6.31 -16.74
CA ILE A 15 6.82 -6.11 -16.28
C ILE A 15 6.43 -4.65 -16.49
N GLY A 16 5.23 -4.44 -17.03
CA GLY A 16 4.56 -3.15 -17.11
C GLY A 16 3.15 -3.28 -16.56
N LEU A 17 2.64 -2.21 -15.95
CA LEU A 17 1.32 -2.16 -15.34
C LEU A 17 0.42 -1.19 -16.10
N GLU A 18 -0.86 -1.56 -16.18
CA GLU A 18 -1.96 -0.70 -16.62
C GLU A 18 -2.95 -0.61 -15.45
N ILE A 19 -3.11 0.58 -14.91
CA ILE A 19 -3.81 0.81 -13.64
C ILE A 19 -4.95 1.76 -13.88
N HIS A 20 -6.17 1.29 -13.61
CA HIS A 20 -7.39 2.07 -13.70
C HIS A 20 -7.83 2.52 -12.31
N THR A 21 -8.14 3.79 -12.15
CA THR A 21 -8.64 4.35 -10.88
C THR A 21 -9.85 5.23 -11.13
N GLU A 22 -10.99 4.86 -10.54
CA GLU A 22 -12.20 5.69 -10.53
C GLU A 22 -11.99 6.89 -9.60
N LEU A 23 -12.41 8.08 -10.03
CA LEU A 23 -12.33 9.29 -9.21
C LEU A 23 -13.56 9.37 -8.28
N THR A 24 -13.57 8.53 -7.26
CA THR A 24 -14.74 8.27 -6.38
C THR A 24 -15.11 9.45 -5.49
N THR A 25 -14.21 10.41 -5.30
CA THR A 25 -14.49 11.63 -4.52
C THR A 25 -15.32 12.67 -5.28
N LEU A 26 -15.54 12.45 -6.57
CA LEU A 26 -16.38 13.33 -7.39
C LEU A 26 -17.86 13.03 -7.20
N THR A 27 -18.69 14.05 -7.35
CA THR A 27 -20.14 13.93 -7.14
C THR A 27 -20.92 13.62 -8.39
N THR A 28 -20.34 13.86 -9.59
CA THR A 28 -21.00 13.69 -10.89
C THR A 28 -20.12 12.96 -11.89
N LYS A 29 -20.76 12.36 -12.88
CA LYS A 29 -20.11 11.68 -14.00
C LYS A 29 -19.19 12.58 -14.81
N MET A 30 -18.35 11.95 -15.66
CA MET A 30 -17.32 12.66 -16.45
C MET A 30 -17.90 13.68 -17.43
N PHE A 31 -18.99 13.34 -18.12
CA PHE A 31 -19.53 14.17 -19.21
C PHE A 31 -20.98 14.60 -19.01
N CYS A 32 -21.57 14.38 -17.82
CA CYS A 32 -22.94 14.82 -17.49
C CYS A 32 -23.09 15.07 -15.98
N GLY A 33 -24.24 15.67 -15.61
CA GLY A 33 -24.55 15.97 -14.20
C GLY A 33 -25.19 14.83 -13.40
N CYS A 34 -25.21 13.60 -13.90
CA CYS A 34 -25.73 12.46 -13.13
C CYS A 34 -24.86 12.22 -11.90
N LYS A 35 -25.52 11.96 -10.75
CA LYS A 35 -24.87 11.68 -9.49
C LYS A 35 -24.08 10.36 -9.55
N LEU A 36 -22.93 10.34 -8.90
CA LEU A 36 -22.19 9.13 -8.56
C LEU A 36 -22.61 8.68 -7.16
N GLU A 37 -23.10 7.45 -7.05
CA GLU A 37 -23.53 6.88 -5.78
C GLU A 37 -23.40 5.37 -5.83
N PHE A 38 -22.55 4.82 -4.97
CA PHE A 38 -22.38 3.39 -4.84
C PHE A 38 -23.64 2.76 -4.23
N GLY A 39 -24.09 1.61 -4.75
CA GLY A 39 -25.23 0.87 -4.20
C GLY A 39 -26.60 1.48 -4.52
N ALA A 40 -26.70 2.53 -5.34
CA ALA A 40 -28.00 3.06 -5.79
C ALA A 40 -28.78 2.01 -6.60
N ALA A 41 -30.13 2.14 -6.61
CA ALA A 41 -30.96 1.25 -7.40
C ALA A 41 -30.56 1.28 -8.90
N PRO A 42 -30.52 0.12 -9.60
CA PRO A 42 -30.02 0.04 -10.96
C PRO A 42 -30.70 1.03 -11.92
N ASN A 43 -29.91 1.67 -12.77
CA ASN A 43 -30.35 2.60 -13.80
C ASN A 43 -31.12 3.83 -13.31
N THR A 44 -30.97 4.23 -12.05
CA THR A 44 -31.60 5.43 -11.49
C THR A 44 -30.77 6.72 -11.70
N HIS A 45 -29.47 6.58 -11.93
CA HIS A 45 -28.53 7.68 -12.16
C HIS A 45 -28.08 7.71 -13.62
N THR A 46 -29.04 7.83 -14.53
CA THR A 46 -28.81 7.89 -15.97
C THR A 46 -29.51 9.11 -16.59
N CYS A 47 -28.99 9.59 -17.71
CA CYS A 47 -29.56 10.69 -18.49
C CYS A 47 -29.30 10.47 -19.98
N PRO A 48 -29.93 11.27 -20.88
CA PRO A 48 -29.70 11.17 -22.31
C PRO A 48 -28.22 11.22 -22.74
N VAL A 49 -27.36 11.97 -22.01
CA VAL A 49 -25.94 12.09 -22.34
C VAL A 49 -25.20 10.77 -22.07
N CYS A 50 -25.24 10.24 -20.85
CA CYS A 50 -24.53 9.00 -20.53
C CYS A 50 -25.12 7.75 -21.19
N LEU A 51 -26.38 7.81 -21.66
CA LEU A 51 -27.00 6.78 -22.48
C LEU A 51 -26.77 6.96 -23.98
N GLY A 52 -26.13 8.04 -24.40
CA GLY A 52 -25.81 8.31 -25.82
C GLY A 52 -27.03 8.54 -26.71
N LEU A 53 -28.10 9.12 -26.17
CA LEU A 53 -29.29 9.40 -26.98
C LEU A 53 -29.04 10.48 -28.02
N PRO A 54 -29.66 10.40 -29.22
CA PRO A 54 -29.46 11.34 -30.28
C PRO A 54 -29.72 12.80 -29.85
N GLY A 55 -28.79 13.70 -30.18
CA GLY A 55 -28.88 15.12 -29.87
C GLY A 55 -28.41 15.52 -28.47
N ALA A 56 -28.00 14.56 -27.61
CA ALA A 56 -27.39 14.87 -26.34
C ALA A 56 -25.88 15.16 -26.51
N LEU A 57 -25.41 16.27 -25.92
CA LEU A 57 -24.00 16.68 -25.99
C LEU A 57 -23.29 16.50 -24.63
N PRO A 58 -22.07 15.99 -24.63
CA PRO A 58 -21.26 15.84 -23.43
C PRO A 58 -20.74 17.19 -22.91
N VAL A 59 -20.64 17.34 -21.60
CA VAL A 59 -19.98 18.47 -20.95
C VAL A 59 -18.99 17.96 -19.93
N PRO A 60 -17.69 18.23 -20.09
CA PRO A 60 -16.66 17.66 -19.21
C PRO A 60 -16.74 18.18 -17.78
N ASN A 61 -16.44 17.30 -16.84
CA ASN A 61 -16.36 17.61 -15.43
C ASN A 61 -15.02 18.29 -15.11
N LYS A 62 -15.07 19.58 -14.74
CA LYS A 62 -13.89 20.37 -14.41
C LYS A 62 -13.12 19.77 -13.24
N ALA A 63 -13.80 19.27 -12.20
CA ALA A 63 -13.15 18.67 -11.03
C ALA A 63 -12.40 17.38 -11.40
N ALA A 64 -12.91 16.60 -12.38
CA ALA A 64 -12.20 15.44 -12.90
C ALA A 64 -10.89 15.85 -13.61
N ILE A 65 -10.91 16.94 -14.38
CA ILE A 65 -9.69 17.47 -15.02
C ILE A 65 -8.69 17.99 -13.98
N GLU A 66 -9.17 18.65 -12.91
CA GLU A 66 -8.31 19.05 -11.79
C GLU A 66 -7.69 17.84 -11.12
N SER A 67 -8.46 16.76 -10.89
CA SER A 67 -7.99 15.53 -10.25
C SER A 67 -6.89 14.81 -11.06
N ILE A 68 -7.03 14.70 -12.39
CA ILE A 68 -5.99 14.05 -13.20
C ILE A 68 -4.70 14.90 -13.24
N VAL A 69 -4.80 16.22 -13.32
CA VAL A 69 -3.63 17.10 -13.26
C VAL A 69 -2.94 16.98 -11.90
N LEU A 70 -3.72 16.89 -10.81
CA LEU A 70 -3.19 16.67 -9.47
C LEU A 70 -2.48 15.33 -9.37
N ALA A 71 -3.07 14.25 -9.93
CA ALA A 71 -2.46 12.93 -10.01
C ALA A 71 -1.12 12.97 -10.78
N GLY A 72 -1.09 13.66 -11.93
CA GLY A 72 0.13 13.83 -12.71
C GLY A 72 1.23 14.58 -11.95
N LEU A 73 0.89 15.68 -11.28
CA LEU A 73 1.84 16.44 -10.47
C LEU A 73 2.38 15.60 -9.30
N ALA A 74 1.53 14.79 -8.66
CA ALA A 74 1.90 13.91 -7.55
C ALA A 74 2.79 12.72 -7.98
N THR A 75 2.77 12.36 -9.27
CA THR A 75 3.56 11.28 -9.86
C THR A 75 4.66 11.77 -10.79
N ASN A 76 5.09 13.01 -10.62
CA ASN A 76 6.19 13.65 -11.36
C ASN A 76 6.00 13.67 -12.88
N CYS A 77 4.76 13.69 -13.37
CA CYS A 77 4.48 13.81 -14.80
C CYS A 77 4.70 15.23 -15.31
N ASP A 78 5.12 15.32 -16.56
CA ASP A 78 4.97 16.56 -17.35
C ASP A 78 3.49 16.78 -17.66
N ILE A 79 2.99 17.99 -17.41
CA ILE A 79 1.61 18.33 -17.71
C ILE A 79 1.55 18.93 -19.12
N GLU A 80 0.91 18.19 -20.03
CA GLU A 80 0.70 18.64 -21.40
C GLU A 80 -0.45 19.64 -21.46
N LYS A 81 -0.16 20.82 -21.99
CA LYS A 81 -1.13 21.92 -22.01
C LYS A 81 -2.25 21.70 -23.01
N HIS A 82 -1.95 21.03 -24.13
CA HIS A 82 -2.91 20.78 -25.19
C HIS A 82 -3.27 19.31 -25.29
N SER A 83 -4.55 18.98 -25.17
CA SER A 83 -5.05 17.60 -25.28
C SER A 83 -6.48 17.58 -25.81
N MET A 84 -6.93 16.43 -26.28
CA MET A 84 -8.30 16.24 -26.73
C MET A 84 -8.80 14.84 -26.44
N PHE A 85 -10.12 14.69 -26.44
CA PHE A 85 -10.77 13.39 -26.29
C PHE A 85 -11.00 12.74 -27.66
N TYR A 86 -11.03 11.42 -27.64
CA TYR A 86 -11.25 10.53 -28.78
C TYR A 86 -12.38 9.56 -28.47
N ARG A 87 -12.99 9.02 -29.52
CA ARG A 87 -13.90 7.87 -29.42
C ARG A 87 -13.11 6.58 -29.64
N LYS A 88 -13.10 5.71 -28.63
CA LYS A 88 -12.62 4.33 -28.69
C LYS A 88 -13.84 3.45 -28.94
N ASN A 89 -14.02 3.01 -30.18
CA ASN A 89 -15.22 2.26 -30.55
C ASN A 89 -15.22 0.88 -29.90
N TYR A 90 -16.25 0.63 -29.11
CA TYR A 90 -16.41 -0.56 -28.32
C TYR A 90 -17.89 -0.93 -28.25
N MET A 91 -18.31 -1.88 -29.08
CA MET A 91 -19.70 -2.30 -29.20
C MET A 91 -19.99 -3.47 -28.26
N TYR A 92 -20.33 -3.13 -27.03
CA TYR A 92 -20.70 -4.12 -26.01
C TYR A 92 -21.87 -3.61 -25.16
N PRO A 93 -22.69 -4.50 -24.55
CA PRO A 93 -23.92 -4.07 -23.87
C PRO A 93 -23.71 -3.09 -22.71
N ASP A 94 -22.56 -3.09 -22.05
CA ASP A 94 -22.22 -2.17 -20.96
C ASP A 94 -21.80 -0.77 -21.43
N MET A 95 -21.59 -0.60 -22.75
CA MET A 95 -21.25 0.67 -23.36
C MET A 95 -22.43 1.23 -24.15
N ALA A 96 -23.32 1.97 -23.47
CA ALA A 96 -24.57 2.47 -24.06
C ALA A 96 -24.38 3.30 -25.34
N LYS A 97 -23.27 4.03 -25.46
CA LYS A 97 -22.92 4.88 -26.61
C LYS A 97 -22.25 4.11 -27.75
N ASN A 98 -21.90 2.83 -27.57
CA ASN A 98 -21.06 2.01 -28.45
C ASN A 98 -19.62 2.52 -28.62
N PHE A 99 -19.19 3.49 -27.82
CA PHE A 99 -17.82 3.97 -27.74
C PHE A 99 -17.53 4.48 -26.34
N GLN A 100 -16.27 4.36 -25.94
CA GLN A 100 -15.73 4.98 -24.75
C GLN A 100 -15.08 6.31 -25.15
N THR A 101 -15.39 7.37 -24.44
CA THR A 101 -14.67 8.64 -24.58
C THR A 101 -13.39 8.54 -23.77
N THR A 102 -12.25 8.60 -24.45
CA THR A 102 -10.93 8.45 -23.86
C THR A 102 -10.02 9.60 -24.32
N GLN A 103 -9.09 10.01 -23.48
CA GLN A 103 -8.10 11.00 -23.86
C GLN A 103 -6.99 10.34 -24.70
N GLY A 104 -6.49 10.99 -25.71
CA GLY A 104 -5.36 10.46 -26.47
C GLY A 104 -5.12 11.25 -27.77
N PRO A 105 -4.06 10.95 -28.54
CA PRO A 105 -2.86 10.18 -28.18
C PRO A 105 -1.94 10.92 -27.21
N VAL A 106 -2.18 12.23 -26.97
CA VAL A 106 -1.47 13.06 -26.00
C VAL A 106 -2.37 13.22 -24.78
N ALA A 107 -1.99 12.59 -23.68
CA ALA A 107 -2.68 12.70 -22.40
C ALA A 107 -2.30 14.00 -21.69
N PHE A 108 -3.08 14.42 -20.67
CA PHE A 108 -2.69 15.55 -19.83
C PHE A 108 -1.39 15.28 -19.06
N CYS A 109 -1.14 14.05 -18.67
CA CYS A 109 0.03 13.69 -17.86
C CYS A 109 0.91 12.69 -18.62
N MET A 110 2.14 13.08 -18.90
CA MET A 110 3.11 12.32 -19.68
C MET A 110 4.44 12.20 -18.93
N ARG A 111 5.19 11.13 -19.19
CA ARG A 111 6.58 10.98 -18.76
C ARG A 111 6.83 11.20 -17.26
N GLY A 112 5.99 10.60 -16.43
CA GLY A 112 6.17 10.62 -14.98
C GLY A 112 7.09 9.53 -14.47
N HIS A 113 7.26 9.47 -13.17
CA HIS A 113 7.98 8.38 -12.49
C HIS A 113 7.61 8.26 -11.01
N LEU A 114 7.86 7.08 -10.46
CA LEU A 114 7.90 6.83 -9.02
C LEU A 114 9.19 6.08 -8.64
N ASP A 115 9.76 6.43 -7.51
CA ASP A 115 10.89 5.72 -6.93
C ASP A 115 10.38 4.73 -5.87
N LEU A 116 10.84 3.48 -5.95
CA LEU A 116 10.44 2.41 -5.06
C LEU A 116 11.63 1.98 -4.20
N ASP A 117 11.51 2.12 -2.89
CA ASP A 117 12.49 1.55 -1.97
C ASP A 117 12.13 0.09 -1.69
N VAL A 118 13.04 -0.81 -2.04
CA VAL A 118 12.90 -2.26 -1.89
C VAL A 118 13.96 -2.75 -0.91
N ASP A 119 13.53 -3.13 0.29
CA ASP A 119 14.42 -3.48 1.40
C ASP A 119 14.29 -4.95 1.84
N GLY A 120 15.31 -5.45 2.52
CA GLY A 120 15.32 -6.72 3.24
C GLY A 120 15.11 -7.95 2.34
N PRO A 121 14.16 -8.88 2.70
CA PRO A 121 13.93 -10.09 1.92
C PRO A 121 13.44 -9.82 0.48
N ALA A 122 12.66 -8.77 0.30
CA ALA A 122 12.11 -8.35 -0.99
C ALA A 122 13.21 -8.01 -2.00
N ALA A 123 14.27 -7.33 -1.55
CA ALA A 123 15.39 -6.97 -2.40
C ALA A 123 16.13 -8.17 -3.01
N LYS A 124 15.99 -9.37 -2.42
CA LYS A 124 16.63 -10.60 -2.91
C LYS A 124 16.00 -11.17 -4.17
N GLU A 125 14.80 -10.76 -4.53
CA GLU A 125 14.17 -11.14 -5.79
C GLU A 125 14.90 -10.51 -6.99
N ARG A 126 15.54 -9.36 -6.80
CA ARG A 126 16.33 -8.67 -7.83
C ARG A 126 17.75 -9.23 -7.92
N THR A 127 17.89 -10.38 -8.58
CA THR A 127 19.16 -11.14 -8.62
C THR A 127 20.22 -10.55 -9.57
N ASP A 128 19.86 -9.64 -10.46
CA ASP A 128 20.74 -8.97 -11.43
C ASP A 128 21.68 -7.95 -10.78
N ILE A 129 21.36 -7.45 -9.60
CA ILE A 129 22.21 -6.54 -8.81
C ILE A 129 23.05 -7.28 -7.76
N ALA A 130 23.03 -8.61 -7.76
CA ALA A 130 23.81 -9.39 -6.80
C ALA A 130 25.32 -9.11 -6.94
N GLY A 131 25.95 -8.69 -5.84
CA GLY A 131 27.38 -8.34 -5.80
C GLY A 131 27.70 -6.87 -6.02
N LEU A 132 26.71 -6.02 -6.29
CA LEU A 132 26.86 -4.57 -6.28
C LEU A 132 26.85 -4.04 -4.83
N GLY A 133 27.53 -2.92 -4.60
CA GLY A 133 27.60 -2.24 -3.30
C GLY A 133 26.68 -1.02 -3.23
N ALA A 134 26.45 -0.53 -2.02
CA ALA A 134 25.66 0.68 -1.81
C ALA A 134 26.24 1.88 -2.61
N GLY A 135 25.36 2.58 -3.33
CA GLY A 135 25.69 3.66 -4.24
C GLY A 135 25.95 3.24 -5.69
N ASP A 136 26.06 1.94 -5.98
CA ASP A 136 26.18 1.46 -7.36
C ASP A 136 24.84 1.58 -8.08
N ASN A 137 24.90 1.89 -9.38
CA ASN A 137 23.73 2.00 -10.26
C ASN A 137 23.76 0.87 -11.30
N TYR A 138 22.60 0.29 -11.54
CA TYR A 138 22.39 -0.70 -12.59
C TYR A 138 21.01 -0.54 -13.22
N GLU A 139 20.95 -0.32 -14.55
CA GLU A 139 19.69 0.01 -15.26
C GLU A 139 18.93 1.14 -14.54
N ASN A 140 17.72 0.83 -14.05
CA ASN A 140 16.84 1.76 -13.35
C ASN A 140 16.91 1.64 -11.81
N VAL A 141 17.97 1.07 -11.25
CA VAL A 141 18.12 0.92 -9.80
C VAL A 141 19.40 1.54 -9.27
N THR A 142 19.29 2.05 -8.03
CA THR A 142 20.43 2.47 -7.19
C THR A 142 20.46 1.58 -5.96
N VAL A 143 21.59 0.89 -5.72
CA VAL A 143 21.75 0.00 -4.57
C VAL A 143 21.91 0.81 -3.29
N THR A 144 21.25 0.38 -2.20
CA THR A 144 21.31 0.98 -0.87
C THR A 144 21.95 0.02 0.14
N ASP A 145 22.16 0.46 1.38
CA ASP A 145 22.70 -0.40 2.44
C ASP A 145 21.79 -1.56 2.82
N THR A 146 20.46 -1.44 2.59
CA THR A 146 19.44 -2.41 3.00
C THR A 146 18.76 -3.11 1.84
N GLY A 147 18.98 -2.63 0.60
CA GLY A 147 18.35 -3.13 -0.60
C GLY A 147 18.67 -2.26 -1.82
N TYR A 148 17.66 -1.68 -2.45
CA TYR A 148 17.81 -0.78 -3.58
C TYR A 148 16.60 0.15 -3.73
N THR A 149 16.79 1.25 -4.45
CA THR A 149 15.71 2.11 -4.96
C THR A 149 15.56 1.87 -6.45
N ALA A 150 14.35 1.50 -6.90
CA ALA A 150 14.02 1.31 -8.32
C ALA A 150 13.27 2.54 -8.85
N HIS A 151 13.78 3.13 -9.93
CA HIS A 151 13.13 4.23 -10.65
C HIS A 151 12.22 3.65 -11.72
N VAL A 152 10.90 3.83 -11.56
CA VAL A 152 9.87 3.27 -12.45
C VAL A 152 9.20 4.37 -13.24
N GLY A 153 9.36 4.37 -14.56
CA GLY A 153 8.76 5.35 -15.45
C GLY A 153 7.24 5.17 -15.58
N ILE A 154 6.55 6.26 -15.76
CA ILE A 154 5.14 6.34 -16.12
C ILE A 154 5.07 6.92 -17.52
N THR A 155 4.58 6.14 -18.48
CA THR A 155 4.42 6.59 -19.86
C THR A 155 3.41 7.72 -19.94
N ARG A 156 2.25 7.54 -19.28
CA ARG A 156 1.15 8.51 -19.23
C ARG A 156 0.12 8.20 -18.15
N ILE A 157 -0.65 9.21 -17.79
CA ILE A 157 -1.96 9.06 -17.14
C ILE A 157 -2.96 9.78 -18.02
N HIS A 158 -3.97 9.07 -18.50
CA HIS A 158 -5.01 9.65 -19.33
C HIS A 158 -6.40 9.43 -18.74
N MET A 159 -7.33 10.27 -19.16
CA MET A 159 -8.68 10.29 -18.65
C MET A 159 -9.62 9.49 -19.56
N GLU A 160 -10.49 8.74 -18.93
CA GLU A 160 -11.53 7.94 -19.57
C GLU A 160 -12.86 8.05 -18.82
N GLU A 161 -13.88 7.39 -19.32
CA GLU A 161 -15.11 7.10 -18.60
C GLU A 161 -15.28 5.60 -18.43
N ASP A 162 -15.82 5.15 -17.29
CA ASP A 162 -16.05 3.72 -17.07
C ASP A 162 -17.33 3.25 -17.79
N ALA A 163 -17.39 1.94 -18.06
CA ALA A 163 -18.53 1.25 -18.62
C ALA A 163 -19.63 0.98 -17.57
N GLY A 164 -20.79 0.57 -18.01
CA GLY A 164 -21.85 0.04 -17.13
C GLY A 164 -21.43 -1.25 -16.44
N LYS A 165 -22.20 -1.67 -15.45
CA LYS A 165 -22.01 -2.95 -14.76
C LYS A 165 -22.88 -4.02 -15.39
N MET A 166 -22.28 -5.17 -15.72
CA MET A 166 -23.02 -6.34 -16.19
C MET A 166 -23.08 -7.41 -15.09
N ILE A 167 -24.25 -8.02 -14.95
CA ILE A 167 -24.47 -9.16 -14.05
C ILE A 167 -25.02 -10.32 -14.90
N HIS A 168 -24.32 -11.45 -14.89
CA HIS A 168 -24.69 -12.65 -15.63
C HIS A 168 -25.52 -13.58 -14.74
N ILE A 169 -26.76 -13.86 -15.16
CA ILE A 169 -27.71 -14.68 -14.39
C ILE A 169 -27.66 -16.13 -14.86
N GLY A 170 -27.46 -17.05 -13.91
CA GLY A 170 -27.39 -18.49 -14.18
C GLY A 170 -26.08 -18.99 -14.74
N GLY A 171 -25.07 -18.11 -14.86
CA GLY A 171 -23.72 -18.51 -15.27
C GLY A 171 -22.91 -19.08 -14.11
N ASP A 172 -21.87 -19.86 -14.43
CA ASP A 172 -20.94 -20.39 -13.45
C ASP A 172 -20.13 -19.23 -12.82
N GLU A 173 -20.23 -19.07 -11.49
CA GLU A 173 -19.53 -18.03 -10.72
C GLU A 173 -19.72 -16.60 -11.26
N GLY A 174 -20.91 -16.28 -11.83
CA GLY A 174 -21.18 -14.96 -12.39
C GLY A 174 -20.54 -14.71 -13.76
N ARG A 175 -19.96 -15.71 -14.41
CA ARG A 175 -19.40 -15.63 -15.76
C ARG A 175 -20.48 -15.71 -16.82
N ILE A 176 -20.18 -15.21 -18.02
CA ILE A 176 -21.08 -15.28 -19.17
C ILE A 176 -21.33 -16.73 -19.64
N ALA A 177 -20.36 -17.62 -19.42
CA ALA A 177 -20.48 -19.03 -19.75
C ALA A 177 -21.63 -19.68 -18.93
N GLY A 178 -22.61 -20.27 -19.62
CA GLY A 178 -23.79 -20.85 -18.99
C GLY A 178 -24.85 -19.85 -18.54
N ALA A 179 -24.64 -18.54 -18.69
CA ALA A 179 -25.64 -17.55 -18.34
C ALA A 179 -26.86 -17.59 -19.28
N THR A 180 -28.05 -17.50 -18.71
CA THR A 180 -29.29 -17.41 -19.48
C THR A 180 -29.53 -16.02 -20.04
N HIS A 181 -29.12 -14.99 -19.32
CA HIS A 181 -29.21 -13.58 -19.71
C HIS A 181 -28.28 -12.73 -18.85
N SER A 182 -28.07 -11.50 -19.26
CA SER A 182 -27.29 -10.50 -18.53
C SER A 182 -28.14 -9.28 -18.24
N LEU A 183 -28.01 -8.75 -17.02
CA LEU A 183 -28.58 -7.47 -16.61
C LEU A 183 -27.51 -6.40 -16.75
N VAL A 184 -27.89 -5.21 -17.24
CA VAL A 184 -26.97 -4.07 -17.40
C VAL A 184 -27.45 -2.92 -16.54
N ASP A 185 -26.54 -2.42 -15.69
CA ASP A 185 -26.74 -1.24 -14.88
C ASP A 185 -25.80 -0.11 -15.37
N TYR A 186 -26.41 0.95 -15.90
CA TYR A 186 -25.67 2.11 -16.41
C TYR A 186 -25.41 3.19 -15.36
N ASN A 187 -25.68 2.95 -14.07
CA ASN A 187 -25.33 3.92 -13.03
C ASN A 187 -23.84 4.22 -13.01
N ARG A 188 -22.98 3.21 -13.26
CA ARG A 188 -21.54 3.39 -13.36
C ARG A 188 -21.08 3.98 -14.70
N ALA A 189 -21.83 3.76 -15.80
CA ALA A 189 -21.46 4.25 -17.13
C ALA A 189 -21.24 5.76 -17.12
N GLY A 190 -20.06 6.21 -17.53
CA GLY A 190 -19.64 7.61 -17.51
C GLY A 190 -18.98 8.05 -16.20
N THR A 191 -18.71 7.16 -15.25
CA THR A 191 -17.88 7.45 -14.06
C THR A 191 -16.50 7.94 -14.53
N PRO A 192 -15.98 9.06 -13.97
CA PRO A 192 -14.64 9.51 -14.28
C PRO A 192 -13.60 8.47 -13.89
N LEU A 193 -12.77 8.10 -14.86
CA LEU A 193 -11.75 7.08 -14.74
C LEU A 193 -10.42 7.64 -15.23
N ILE A 194 -9.33 7.35 -14.55
CA ILE A 194 -7.97 7.58 -15.03
C ILE A 194 -7.27 6.25 -15.26
N GLU A 195 -6.52 6.15 -16.34
CA GLU A 195 -5.65 5.02 -16.66
C GLU A 195 -4.20 5.46 -16.61
N LEU A 196 -3.42 4.86 -15.72
CA LEU A 196 -1.98 5.02 -15.63
C LEU A 196 -1.29 3.84 -16.30
N VAL A 197 -0.37 4.14 -17.21
CA VAL A 197 0.46 3.14 -17.89
C VAL A 197 1.91 3.36 -17.51
N THR A 198 2.56 2.33 -16.96
CA THR A 198 3.99 2.38 -16.63
C THR A 198 4.86 2.06 -17.84
N GLU A 199 6.12 2.49 -17.79
CA GLU A 199 7.15 1.88 -18.62
C GLU A 199 7.39 0.42 -18.17
N PRO A 200 7.95 -0.46 -19.01
CA PRO A 200 8.22 -1.85 -18.66
C PRO A 200 9.52 -1.97 -17.82
N ASP A 201 9.59 -1.23 -16.73
CA ASP A 201 10.78 -1.06 -15.89
C ASP A 201 10.82 -2.01 -14.69
N LEU A 202 9.68 -2.57 -14.32
CA LEU A 202 9.59 -3.50 -13.20
C LEU A 202 10.20 -4.85 -13.58
N ARG A 203 10.94 -5.45 -12.64
CA ARG A 203 11.67 -6.71 -12.83
C ARG A 203 11.23 -7.84 -11.92
N THR A 204 10.50 -7.51 -10.84
CA THR A 204 10.03 -8.49 -9.87
C THR A 204 8.54 -8.32 -9.57
N PRO A 205 7.84 -9.39 -9.17
CA PRO A 205 6.46 -9.29 -8.67
C PRO A 205 6.35 -8.37 -7.45
N GLU A 206 7.38 -8.33 -6.61
CA GLU A 206 7.40 -7.47 -5.44
C GLU A 206 7.49 -5.99 -5.80
N GLU A 207 8.30 -5.62 -6.80
CA GLU A 207 8.32 -4.25 -7.32
C GLU A 207 6.94 -3.82 -7.84
N ALA A 208 6.23 -4.70 -8.56
CA ALA A 208 4.87 -4.42 -9.04
C ALA A 208 3.88 -4.19 -7.88
N ARG A 209 3.98 -5.00 -6.83
CA ARG A 209 3.17 -4.87 -5.62
C ARG A 209 3.45 -3.54 -4.91
N LEU A 210 4.72 -3.19 -4.73
CA LEU A 210 5.15 -1.94 -4.09
C LEU A 210 4.74 -0.72 -4.90
N PHE A 211 4.84 -0.77 -6.24
CA PHE A 211 4.38 0.31 -7.11
C PHE A 211 2.89 0.61 -6.89
N MET A 212 2.07 -0.44 -6.88
CA MET A 212 0.63 -0.31 -6.64
C MET A 212 0.31 0.24 -5.25
N GLN A 213 1.02 -0.21 -4.21
CA GLN A 213 0.84 0.30 -2.85
C GLN A 213 1.22 1.78 -2.76
N LYS A 214 2.35 2.18 -3.34
CA LYS A 214 2.80 3.57 -3.35
C LYS A 214 1.84 4.47 -4.12
N LEU A 215 1.39 4.03 -5.28
CA LEU A 215 0.40 4.77 -6.07
C LEU A 215 -0.91 4.96 -5.30
N ARG A 216 -1.39 3.89 -4.64
CA ARG A 216 -2.57 3.97 -3.77
C ARG A 216 -2.39 4.99 -2.65
N GLN A 217 -1.25 4.99 -1.96
CA GLN A 217 -0.94 5.96 -0.91
C GLN A 217 -0.98 7.40 -1.43
N ILE A 218 -0.38 7.64 -2.59
CA ILE A 218 -0.39 8.96 -3.24
C ILE A 218 -1.82 9.39 -3.57
N PHE A 219 -2.63 8.54 -4.22
CA PHE A 219 -3.98 8.88 -4.63
C PHE A 219 -4.94 9.10 -3.46
N LEU A 220 -4.76 8.35 -2.36
CA LEU A 220 -5.46 8.61 -1.10
C LEU A 220 -5.03 9.95 -0.48
N ALA A 221 -3.73 10.25 -0.45
CA ALA A 221 -3.21 11.49 0.13
C ALA A 221 -3.69 12.74 -0.62
N ILE A 222 -3.77 12.68 -1.95
CA ILE A 222 -4.33 13.78 -2.76
C ILE A 222 -5.86 13.77 -2.84
N GLY A 223 -6.53 12.78 -2.27
CA GLY A 223 -7.98 12.76 -2.08
C GLY A 223 -8.79 12.59 -3.37
N ILE A 224 -8.29 11.88 -4.39
CA ILE A 224 -9.00 11.72 -5.67
C ILE A 224 -9.82 10.43 -5.77
N SER A 225 -9.51 9.42 -4.95
CA SER A 225 -10.18 8.11 -4.96
C SER A 225 -10.09 7.44 -3.58
N ASP A 226 -10.98 6.51 -3.29
CA ASP A 226 -10.88 5.56 -2.18
C ASP A 226 -9.94 4.38 -2.47
N CYS A 227 -9.54 4.21 -3.75
CA CYS A 227 -8.59 3.20 -4.19
C CYS A 227 -8.89 1.78 -3.67
N SER A 228 -10.17 1.38 -3.64
CA SER A 228 -10.58 0.04 -3.24
C SER A 228 -10.41 -0.95 -4.40
N MET A 229 -9.49 -1.92 -4.24
CA MET A 229 -9.35 -3.01 -5.21
C MET A 229 -10.49 -4.02 -5.11
N GLU A 230 -11.09 -4.18 -3.94
CA GLU A 230 -12.19 -5.11 -3.68
C GLU A 230 -13.51 -4.61 -4.29
N GLU A 231 -13.79 -3.32 -4.16
CA GLU A 231 -14.96 -2.69 -4.77
C GLU A 231 -14.75 -2.34 -6.24
N GLY A 232 -13.50 -2.42 -6.73
CA GLY A 232 -13.12 -2.22 -8.12
C GLY A 232 -12.91 -0.77 -8.53
N SER A 233 -12.82 0.16 -7.58
CA SER A 233 -12.45 1.55 -7.86
C SER A 233 -10.97 1.72 -8.21
N MET A 234 -10.12 0.73 -7.85
CA MET A 234 -8.75 0.61 -8.34
C MET A 234 -8.52 -0.78 -8.90
N ARG A 235 -8.09 -0.87 -10.16
CA ARG A 235 -7.85 -2.12 -10.89
C ARG A 235 -6.47 -2.10 -11.50
N CYS A 236 -5.82 -3.26 -11.60
CA CYS A 236 -4.50 -3.38 -12.20
C CYS A 236 -4.46 -4.57 -13.16
N ASP A 237 -4.01 -4.32 -14.37
CA ASP A 237 -3.64 -5.33 -15.35
C ASP A 237 -2.12 -5.38 -15.47
N GLY A 238 -1.53 -6.58 -15.37
CA GLY A 238 -0.09 -6.77 -15.45
C GLY A 238 0.33 -7.34 -16.80
N ASN A 239 1.25 -6.68 -17.47
CA ASN A 239 1.90 -7.20 -18.68
C ASN A 239 3.26 -7.76 -18.31
N VAL A 240 3.52 -9.04 -18.59
CA VAL A 240 4.79 -9.70 -18.25
C VAL A 240 5.37 -10.46 -19.43
N SER A 241 6.67 -10.34 -19.65
CA SER A 241 7.45 -11.15 -20.58
C SER A 241 8.77 -11.55 -19.94
N LEU A 242 9.42 -12.58 -20.50
CA LEU A 242 10.74 -13.02 -20.07
C LEU A 242 11.78 -12.80 -21.17
N ARG A 243 12.97 -12.39 -20.77
CA ARG A 243 14.16 -12.40 -21.61
C ARG A 243 15.29 -13.15 -20.90
N ARG A 244 16.22 -13.73 -21.66
CA ARG A 244 17.43 -14.29 -21.05
C ARG A 244 18.23 -13.17 -20.40
N ARG A 245 18.78 -13.44 -19.24
CA ARG A 245 19.64 -12.49 -18.52
C ARG A 245 20.78 -11.99 -19.43
N GLY A 246 20.95 -10.67 -19.44
CA GLY A 246 21.90 -9.97 -20.30
C GLY A 246 21.43 -9.77 -21.76
N SER A 247 20.21 -10.19 -22.12
CA SER A 247 19.61 -9.92 -23.42
C SER A 247 18.83 -8.61 -23.41
N THR A 248 19.01 -7.79 -24.44
CA THR A 248 18.20 -6.59 -24.66
C THR A 248 16.91 -6.86 -25.45
N LYS A 249 16.78 -8.07 -26.03
CA LYS A 249 15.60 -8.44 -26.83
C LYS A 249 14.44 -8.82 -25.93
N LEU A 250 13.35 -8.07 -26.01
CA LEU A 250 12.11 -8.36 -25.29
C LEU A 250 11.49 -9.69 -25.74
N GLY A 251 10.91 -10.41 -24.80
CA GLY A 251 10.07 -11.57 -25.05
C GLY A 251 8.66 -11.21 -25.49
N VAL A 252 7.83 -12.22 -25.74
CA VAL A 252 6.40 -12.04 -26.02
C VAL A 252 5.68 -11.83 -24.69
N LYS A 253 4.90 -10.76 -24.59
CA LYS A 253 4.17 -10.41 -23.39
C LYS A 253 2.85 -11.16 -23.25
N THR A 254 2.50 -11.50 -22.03
CA THR A 254 1.19 -11.98 -21.61
C THR A 254 0.55 -10.91 -20.72
N GLU A 255 -0.71 -10.62 -20.96
CA GLU A 255 -1.52 -9.72 -20.13
C GLU A 255 -2.25 -10.53 -19.06
N LEU A 256 -2.11 -10.15 -17.81
CA LEU A 256 -2.80 -10.75 -16.67
C LEU A 256 -3.93 -9.85 -16.19
N LYS A 257 -5.09 -10.43 -15.99
CA LYS A 257 -6.31 -9.76 -15.48
C LYS A 257 -6.81 -10.43 -14.20
N ASN A 258 -7.75 -9.74 -13.51
CA ASN A 258 -8.39 -10.21 -12.29
C ASN A 258 -7.46 -10.28 -11.07
N MET A 259 -6.57 -9.32 -10.95
CA MET A 259 -5.68 -9.21 -9.80
C MET A 259 -6.25 -8.22 -8.78
N ASN A 260 -7.29 -8.66 -8.05
CA ASN A 260 -8.14 -7.81 -7.20
C ASN A 260 -7.55 -7.52 -5.81
N SER A 261 -6.26 -7.73 -5.62
CA SER A 261 -5.50 -7.35 -4.43
C SER A 261 -4.01 -7.28 -4.72
N PHE A 262 -3.25 -6.58 -3.89
CA PHE A 262 -1.78 -6.52 -3.99
C PHE A 262 -1.14 -7.91 -3.95
N LYS A 263 -1.69 -8.81 -3.13
CA LYS A 263 -1.24 -10.20 -3.06
C LYS A 263 -1.51 -10.96 -4.35
N ASN A 264 -2.71 -10.81 -4.92
CA ASN A 264 -3.06 -11.47 -6.18
C ASN A 264 -2.22 -10.94 -7.35
N LEU A 265 -1.85 -9.66 -7.35
CA LEU A 265 -0.93 -9.09 -8.33
C LEU A 265 0.45 -9.76 -8.24
N HIS A 266 1.03 -9.82 -7.04
CA HIS A 266 2.30 -10.50 -6.80
C HIS A 266 2.24 -11.98 -7.20
N ASP A 267 1.27 -12.74 -6.67
CA ASP A 267 1.18 -14.18 -6.86
C ASP A 267 0.89 -14.54 -8.34
N GLY A 268 0.05 -13.75 -9.02
CA GLY A 268 -0.27 -13.92 -10.43
C GLY A 268 0.95 -13.69 -11.34
N LEU A 269 1.71 -12.61 -11.10
CA LEU A 269 2.94 -12.32 -11.82
C LEU A 269 4.01 -13.39 -11.55
N ALA A 270 4.19 -13.79 -10.29
CA ALA A 270 5.16 -14.83 -9.91
C ALA A 270 4.85 -16.17 -10.60
N TYR A 271 3.57 -16.57 -10.62
CA TYR A 271 3.14 -17.77 -11.33
C TYR A 271 3.44 -17.68 -12.83
N GLU A 272 3.06 -16.58 -13.47
CA GLU A 272 3.20 -16.40 -14.91
C GLU A 272 4.67 -16.38 -15.35
N ILE A 273 5.56 -15.76 -14.57
CA ILE A 273 7.01 -15.80 -14.78
C ILE A 273 7.51 -17.26 -14.79
N CYS A 274 7.11 -18.04 -13.79
CA CYS A 274 7.50 -19.45 -13.69
C CYS A 274 6.93 -20.29 -14.85
N ARG A 275 5.68 -20.05 -15.25
CA ARG A 275 5.04 -20.73 -16.38
C ARG A 275 5.75 -20.43 -17.71
N GLN A 276 6.03 -19.15 -17.99
CA GLN A 276 6.72 -18.76 -19.21
C GLN A 276 8.13 -19.37 -19.28
N ALA A 277 8.86 -19.37 -18.17
CA ALA A 277 10.18 -19.99 -18.10
C ALA A 277 10.14 -21.49 -18.42
N GLU A 278 9.18 -22.23 -17.85
CA GLU A 278 9.00 -23.66 -18.11
C GLU A 278 8.73 -23.93 -19.61
N VAL A 279 7.78 -23.20 -20.19
CA VAL A 279 7.46 -23.32 -21.63
C VAL A 279 8.68 -23.05 -22.51
N LEU A 280 9.44 -21.99 -22.22
CA LEU A 280 10.61 -21.61 -23.01
C LEU A 280 11.79 -22.59 -22.85
N GLU A 281 11.97 -23.15 -21.65
CA GLU A 281 13.01 -24.15 -21.38
C GLU A 281 12.72 -25.51 -22.05
N GLU A 282 11.44 -25.85 -22.20
CA GLU A 282 10.98 -27.04 -22.95
C GLU A 282 10.99 -26.84 -24.46
N GLY A 283 11.41 -25.66 -24.94
CA GLY A 283 11.45 -25.33 -26.37
C GLY A 283 10.11 -24.93 -26.98
N GLY A 284 9.12 -24.65 -26.14
CA GLY A 284 7.82 -24.11 -26.52
C GLY A 284 7.87 -22.63 -26.87
N GLN A 285 6.72 -22.07 -27.21
CA GLN A 285 6.55 -20.66 -27.58
C GLN A 285 5.53 -19.99 -26.67
N ILE A 286 5.79 -18.73 -26.32
CA ILE A 286 4.82 -17.85 -25.64
C ILE A 286 4.05 -17.10 -26.72
N TYR A 287 2.74 -17.03 -26.55
CA TYR A 287 1.84 -16.28 -27.43
C TYR A 287 1.38 -15.01 -26.75
N GLN A 288 1.08 -13.98 -27.53
CA GLN A 288 0.46 -12.77 -27.00
C GLN A 288 -1.00 -13.06 -26.68
N GLU A 289 -1.26 -13.26 -25.40
CA GLU A 289 -2.56 -13.67 -24.90
C GLU A 289 -2.94 -12.90 -23.63
N THR A 290 -4.24 -12.84 -23.36
CA THR A 290 -4.78 -12.38 -22.09
C THR A 290 -5.12 -13.58 -21.24
N ARG A 291 -4.65 -13.60 -20.01
CA ARG A 291 -4.89 -14.65 -19.02
C ARG A 291 -5.57 -14.09 -17.78
N HIS A 292 -6.41 -14.89 -17.17
CA HIS A 292 -7.10 -14.61 -15.93
C HIS A 292 -6.39 -15.29 -14.77
N TRP A 293 -6.10 -14.56 -13.70
CA TRP A 293 -5.59 -15.13 -12.47
C TRP A 293 -6.73 -15.75 -11.66
N ASP A 294 -6.61 -17.02 -11.31
CA ASP A 294 -7.50 -17.73 -10.41
C ASP A 294 -6.84 -17.86 -9.03
N PRO A 295 -7.26 -17.08 -8.02
CA PRO A 295 -6.63 -17.08 -6.70
C PRO A 295 -6.91 -18.36 -5.90
N THR A 296 -7.97 -19.10 -6.22
CA THR A 296 -8.33 -20.35 -5.56
C THR A 296 -7.45 -21.49 -6.04
N MET A 297 -7.31 -21.61 -7.36
CA MET A 297 -6.49 -22.64 -7.99
C MET A 297 -5.02 -22.23 -8.09
N LYS A 298 -4.69 -20.97 -7.84
CA LYS A 298 -3.34 -20.38 -7.92
C LYS A 298 -2.65 -20.63 -9.25
N HIS A 299 -3.37 -20.42 -10.35
CA HIS A 299 -2.83 -20.49 -11.70
C HIS A 299 -3.52 -19.50 -12.65
N THR A 300 -2.91 -19.28 -13.82
CA THR A 300 -3.50 -18.44 -14.86
C THR A 300 -4.24 -19.28 -15.90
N ILE A 301 -5.40 -18.80 -16.35
CA ILE A 301 -6.25 -19.45 -17.35
C ILE A 301 -6.31 -18.55 -18.59
N VAL A 302 -6.14 -19.12 -19.78
CA VAL A 302 -6.26 -18.36 -21.04
C VAL A 302 -7.69 -17.86 -21.20
N MET A 303 -7.85 -16.56 -21.41
CA MET A 303 -9.13 -15.95 -21.78
C MET A 303 -9.29 -15.81 -23.29
N ARG A 304 -8.28 -15.22 -23.94
CA ARG A 304 -8.25 -15.07 -25.39
C ARG A 304 -6.81 -14.99 -25.88
N VAL A 305 -6.58 -15.46 -27.08
CA VAL A 305 -5.34 -15.23 -27.84
C VAL A 305 -5.55 -14.00 -28.71
N LYS A 306 -4.65 -13.03 -28.65
CA LYS A 306 -4.68 -11.83 -29.50
C LYS A 306 -4.03 -12.17 -30.85
N GLU A 307 -4.83 -12.40 -31.88
CA GLU A 307 -4.32 -12.64 -33.23
C GLU A 307 -3.87 -11.36 -33.93
N THR A 308 -4.55 -10.22 -33.62
CA THR A 308 -4.23 -8.89 -34.17
C THR A 308 -4.49 -7.84 -33.08
N ALA A 309 -3.81 -6.69 -33.18
CA ALA A 309 -4.13 -5.53 -32.37
C ALA A 309 -5.59 -5.10 -32.64
N ASP A 310 -6.39 -4.97 -31.58
CA ASP A 310 -7.77 -4.49 -31.69
C ASP A 310 -7.74 -3.09 -32.31
N ASP A 311 -8.32 -2.94 -33.51
CA ASP A 311 -8.50 -1.64 -34.14
C ASP A 311 -9.77 -0.99 -33.56
N TYR A 312 -9.58 -0.15 -32.55
CA TYR A 312 -10.68 0.62 -31.95
C TYR A 312 -11.15 1.78 -32.82
N ARG A 313 -10.56 1.95 -34.01
CA ARG A 313 -10.91 3.02 -34.96
C ARG A 313 -11.02 4.36 -34.28
N LEU A 314 -9.96 4.72 -33.52
CA LEU A 314 -9.87 5.95 -32.77
C LEU A 314 -10.00 7.17 -33.68
N PHE A 315 -10.86 8.10 -33.31
CA PHE A 315 -10.96 9.40 -33.95
C PHE A 315 -11.33 10.48 -32.93
N PRO A 316 -10.97 11.74 -33.16
CA PRO A 316 -11.30 12.83 -32.24
C PRO A 316 -12.81 12.91 -31.96
N GLU A 317 -13.17 13.11 -30.67
CA GLU A 317 -14.55 13.27 -30.25
C GLU A 317 -15.09 14.62 -30.78
N PRO A 318 -16.02 14.61 -31.74
CA PRO A 318 -16.44 15.85 -32.41
C PRO A 318 -17.28 16.78 -31.52
N ASP A 319 -17.88 16.23 -30.47
CA ASP A 319 -18.75 16.96 -29.55
C ASP A 319 -17.97 17.60 -28.37
N LEU A 320 -16.65 17.40 -28.30
CA LEU A 320 -15.76 18.00 -27.32
C LEU A 320 -14.67 18.82 -28.00
N ALA A 321 -14.57 20.10 -27.65
CA ALA A 321 -13.47 20.93 -28.13
C ALA A 321 -12.14 20.47 -27.54
N PRO A 322 -11.00 20.63 -28.22
CA PRO A 322 -9.69 20.46 -27.61
C PRO A 322 -9.53 21.31 -26.35
N TYR A 323 -8.76 20.78 -25.41
CA TYR A 323 -8.45 21.44 -24.14
C TYR A 323 -7.11 22.13 -24.20
N ASP A 324 -7.08 23.38 -23.74
CA ASP A 324 -5.87 24.15 -23.50
C ASP A 324 -5.79 24.48 -22.01
N LEU A 325 -4.89 23.80 -21.29
CA LEU A 325 -4.60 24.07 -19.89
C LEU A 325 -3.67 25.28 -19.80
N THR A 326 -4.09 26.34 -19.11
CA THR A 326 -3.25 27.49 -18.87
C THR A 326 -2.25 27.25 -17.74
N ASP A 327 -1.13 27.99 -17.73
CA ASP A 327 -0.16 27.93 -16.62
C ASP A 327 -0.84 28.29 -15.29
N GLU A 328 -1.73 29.27 -15.30
CA GLU A 328 -2.48 29.68 -14.12
C GLU A 328 -3.36 28.54 -13.57
N PHE A 329 -4.01 27.76 -14.46
CA PHE A 329 -4.78 26.60 -14.04
C PHE A 329 -3.88 25.53 -13.41
N ILE A 330 -2.76 25.20 -14.06
CA ILE A 330 -1.80 24.18 -13.59
C ILE A 330 -1.23 24.59 -12.22
N GLU A 331 -0.79 25.83 -12.07
CA GLU A 331 -0.27 26.33 -10.80
C GLU A 331 -1.36 26.41 -9.70
N GLY A 332 -2.60 26.73 -10.08
CA GLY A 332 -3.73 26.66 -9.16
C GLY A 332 -4.02 25.24 -8.65
N VAL A 333 -3.81 24.22 -9.47
CA VAL A 333 -3.90 22.82 -9.07
C VAL A 333 -2.67 22.42 -8.24
N ARG A 334 -1.47 22.82 -8.65
CA ARG A 334 -0.22 22.58 -7.90
C ARG A 334 -0.29 23.11 -6.46
N ALA A 335 -0.90 24.26 -6.27
CA ALA A 335 -1.09 24.83 -4.93
C ALA A 335 -2.01 24.01 -4.01
N LYS A 336 -2.79 23.07 -4.58
CA LYS A 336 -3.64 22.14 -3.82
C LYS A 336 -2.92 20.84 -3.44
N LEU A 337 -1.71 20.61 -3.98
CA LEU A 337 -0.95 19.38 -3.70
C LEU A 337 -0.56 19.35 -2.21
N PRO A 338 -1.01 18.35 -1.45
CA PRO A 338 -0.60 18.20 -0.06
C PRO A 338 0.85 17.71 0.02
N GLU A 339 1.41 17.68 1.21
CA GLU A 339 2.64 16.94 1.47
C GLU A 339 2.43 15.45 1.14
N LEU A 340 3.22 14.91 0.22
CA LEU A 340 3.10 13.53 -0.22
C LEU A 340 3.69 12.56 0.82
N PRO A 341 3.27 11.27 0.82
CA PRO A 341 3.73 10.29 1.81
C PRO A 341 5.25 10.18 1.93
N ASP A 342 5.99 10.20 0.83
CA ASP A 342 7.47 10.14 0.87
C ASP A 342 8.08 11.38 1.54
N GLN A 343 7.60 12.57 1.18
CA GLN A 343 8.05 13.82 1.78
C GLN A 343 7.76 13.85 3.30
N LYS A 344 6.58 13.34 3.67
CA LYS A 344 6.20 13.20 5.08
C LYS A 344 7.08 12.19 5.82
N ALA A 345 7.43 11.07 5.20
CA ALA A 345 8.34 10.09 5.78
C ALA A 345 9.76 10.66 5.97
N GLU A 346 10.30 11.37 4.96
CA GLU A 346 11.58 12.07 5.07
C GLU A 346 11.55 13.09 6.21
N ARG A 347 10.51 13.90 6.28
CA ARG A 347 10.33 14.87 7.37
C ARG A 347 10.25 14.19 8.74
N PHE A 348 9.56 13.07 8.88
CA PHE A 348 9.51 12.32 10.14
C PHE A 348 10.88 11.79 10.54
N ALA A 349 11.65 11.26 9.58
CA ALA A 349 13.00 10.79 9.84
C ALA A 349 13.92 11.93 10.29
N GLU A 350 13.92 13.07 9.61
CA GLU A 350 14.76 14.22 9.93
C GLU A 350 14.37 14.92 11.23
N GLN A 351 13.09 15.25 11.35
CA GLN A 351 12.56 16.05 12.46
C GLN A 351 12.58 15.27 13.78
N PHE A 352 12.19 14.00 13.73
CA PHE A 352 12.02 13.20 14.94
C PHE A 352 13.11 12.15 15.15
N GLY A 353 14.02 11.96 14.19
CA GLY A 353 15.14 11.01 14.29
C GLY A 353 14.68 9.55 14.16
N LEU A 354 13.60 9.30 13.42
CA LEU A 354 13.13 7.95 13.13
C LEU A 354 14.00 7.28 12.06
N SER A 355 14.02 5.95 12.07
CA SER A 355 14.59 5.21 10.93
C SER A 355 13.71 5.43 9.69
N ALA A 356 14.31 5.36 8.49
CA ALA A 356 13.55 5.43 7.23
C ALA A 356 12.43 4.36 7.18
N TYR A 357 12.70 3.17 7.71
CA TYR A 357 11.71 2.10 7.80
C TYR A 357 10.50 2.50 8.66
N ASP A 358 10.72 3.00 9.89
CA ASP A 358 9.62 3.40 10.77
C ASP A 358 8.81 4.55 10.20
N ALA A 359 9.51 5.54 9.61
CA ALA A 359 8.87 6.68 8.99
C ALA A 359 7.97 6.26 7.81
N ARG A 360 8.42 5.34 6.95
CA ARG A 360 7.61 4.78 5.86
C ARG A 360 6.39 4.01 6.38
N GLN A 361 6.56 3.19 7.41
CA GLN A 361 5.44 2.46 8.01
C GLN A 361 4.36 3.39 8.59
N LEU A 362 4.75 4.50 9.19
CA LEU A 362 3.81 5.49 9.74
C LEU A 362 2.94 6.15 8.65
N VAL A 363 3.50 6.39 7.47
CA VAL A 363 2.80 7.06 6.36
C VAL A 363 2.04 6.11 5.44
N GLU A 364 2.03 4.80 5.70
CA GLU A 364 1.22 3.82 4.95
C GLU A 364 -0.28 4.12 5.02
N GLY A 365 -0.75 4.69 6.16
CA GLY A 365 -2.11 5.14 6.35
C GLY A 365 -2.19 6.62 6.76
N GLU A 366 -3.11 7.37 6.16
CA GLU A 366 -3.30 8.78 6.52
C GLU A 366 -3.68 8.95 8.00
N GLN A 367 -4.55 8.08 8.52
CA GLN A 367 -4.97 8.13 9.92
C GLN A 367 -3.80 7.91 10.89
N THR A 368 -2.91 6.96 10.58
CA THR A 368 -1.72 6.64 11.40
C THR A 368 -0.70 7.77 11.36
N ALA A 369 -0.45 8.34 10.19
CA ALA A 369 0.45 9.48 10.03
C ALA A 369 -0.06 10.70 10.79
N SER A 370 -1.34 11.06 10.60
CA SER A 370 -1.99 12.18 11.31
C SER A 370 -2.02 11.97 12.82
N PHE A 371 -2.28 10.76 13.27
CA PHE A 371 -2.28 10.43 14.70
C PHE A 371 -0.87 10.57 15.29
N PHE A 372 0.15 10.07 14.59
CA PHE A 372 1.54 10.25 15.03
C PHE A 372 1.92 11.74 15.14
N GLU A 373 1.59 12.57 14.15
CA GLU A 373 1.85 14.02 14.19
C GLU A 373 1.20 14.68 15.41
N LYS A 374 -0.07 14.38 15.67
CA LYS A 374 -0.79 14.89 16.83
C LYS A 374 -0.18 14.42 18.17
N CYS A 375 0.38 13.20 18.19
CA CYS A 375 1.14 12.72 19.35
C CYS A 375 2.43 13.54 19.54
N MET A 376 3.14 13.87 18.46
CA MET A 376 4.36 14.69 18.55
C MET A 376 4.06 16.13 18.99
N GLU A 377 2.95 16.70 18.53
CA GLU A 377 2.45 17.98 19.02
C GLU A 377 2.13 17.92 20.52
N ALA A 378 1.43 16.87 20.96
CA ALA A 378 1.09 16.66 22.37
C ALA A 378 2.32 16.43 23.27
N ALA A 379 3.37 15.81 22.75
CA ALA A 379 4.64 15.57 23.45
C ALA A 379 5.49 16.85 23.60
N GLY A 380 5.30 17.84 22.72
CA GLY A 380 5.98 19.14 22.79
C GLY A 380 7.51 19.01 22.84
N ALA A 381 8.13 19.45 23.93
CA ALA A 381 9.59 19.41 24.08
C ALA A 381 10.18 17.98 24.10
N ASP A 382 9.39 16.99 24.50
CA ASP A 382 9.80 15.58 24.55
C ASP A 382 9.55 14.82 23.25
N ALA A 383 9.03 15.46 22.19
CA ALA A 383 8.65 14.83 20.93
C ALA A 383 9.75 13.94 20.34
N ARG A 384 10.97 14.46 20.22
CA ARG A 384 12.09 13.68 19.65
C ARG A 384 12.49 12.47 20.51
N LYS A 385 12.36 12.59 21.85
CA LYS A 385 12.64 11.49 22.78
C LYS A 385 11.59 10.40 22.71
N LEU A 386 10.32 10.79 22.53
CA LEU A 386 9.17 9.88 22.54
C LEU A 386 8.79 9.39 21.12
N ALA A 387 9.36 9.95 20.05
CA ALA A 387 9.02 9.63 18.68
C ALA A 387 9.10 8.13 18.37
N LYS A 388 10.23 7.47 18.66
CA LYS A 388 10.40 6.04 18.40
C LYS A 388 9.44 5.17 19.21
N PRO A 389 9.25 5.38 20.54
CA PRO A 389 8.24 4.69 21.30
C PRO A 389 6.80 4.89 20.79
N VAL A 390 6.43 6.13 20.39
CA VAL A 390 5.11 6.42 19.80
C VAL A 390 4.97 5.75 18.44
N ALA A 391 5.99 5.79 17.59
CA ALA A 391 6.00 5.09 16.31
C ALA A 391 5.76 3.58 16.50
N ASN A 392 6.42 2.97 17.48
CA ASN A 392 6.20 1.55 17.79
C ASN A 392 4.75 1.27 18.24
N LEU A 393 4.15 2.13 19.05
CA LEU A 393 2.74 2.01 19.46
C LEU A 393 1.82 2.07 18.24
N VAL A 394 2.06 3.03 17.33
CA VAL A 394 1.24 3.22 16.12
C VAL A 394 1.37 2.03 15.17
N ILE A 395 2.60 1.63 14.85
CA ILE A 395 2.89 0.59 13.85
C ILE A 395 2.44 -0.80 14.32
N ASN A 396 2.50 -1.08 15.64
CA ASN A 396 2.21 -2.43 16.16
C ASN A 396 0.83 -2.52 16.83
N ASP A 397 0.61 -1.72 17.87
CA ASP A 397 -0.57 -1.92 18.74
C ASP A 397 -1.82 -1.27 18.12
N ILE A 398 -1.70 -0.04 17.59
CA ILE A 398 -2.81 0.66 16.92
C ILE A 398 -3.14 -0.03 15.59
N ALA A 399 -2.14 -0.37 14.77
CA ALA A 399 -2.38 -1.09 13.52
C ALA A 399 -3.04 -2.47 13.78
N GLY A 400 -2.61 -3.19 14.82
CA GLY A 400 -3.25 -4.43 15.25
C GLY A 400 -4.71 -4.23 15.67
N TRP A 401 -5.02 -3.16 16.36
CA TRP A 401 -6.38 -2.82 16.74
C TRP A 401 -7.24 -2.43 15.52
N GLN A 402 -6.73 -1.64 14.59
CA GLN A 402 -7.43 -1.28 13.34
C GLN A 402 -7.74 -2.52 12.49
N ASN A 403 -6.80 -3.45 12.35
CA ASN A 403 -7.00 -4.71 11.62
C ASN A 403 -8.07 -5.61 12.27
N ALA A 404 -8.26 -5.50 13.57
CA ALA A 404 -9.33 -6.24 14.29
C ALA A 404 -10.68 -5.51 14.27
N ASN A 405 -10.71 -4.23 13.88
CA ASN A 405 -11.88 -3.36 13.88
C ASN A 405 -11.90 -2.55 12.57
N GLU A 406 -12.07 -3.22 11.44
CA GLU A 406 -11.93 -2.65 10.09
C GLU A 406 -12.78 -1.39 9.83
N ASP A 407 -13.98 -1.30 10.45
CA ASP A 407 -14.89 -0.16 10.32
C ASP A 407 -14.62 0.97 11.32
N ALA A 408 -13.65 0.81 12.24
CA ALA A 408 -13.42 1.79 13.30
C ALA A 408 -12.44 2.89 12.86
N ASN A 409 -12.85 4.14 13.04
CA ASN A 409 -12.00 5.29 12.82
C ASN A 409 -11.12 5.55 14.05
N LEU A 410 -9.80 5.59 13.87
CA LEU A 410 -8.85 5.89 14.94
C LEU A 410 -9.13 7.25 15.62
N ALA A 411 -9.62 8.23 14.87
CA ALA A 411 -9.94 9.54 15.41
C ALA A 411 -11.10 9.53 16.43
N ASP A 412 -11.98 8.52 16.34
CA ASP A 412 -13.13 8.35 17.24
C ASP A 412 -12.84 7.35 18.37
N SER A 413 -11.61 6.80 18.41
CA SER A 413 -11.20 5.86 19.44
C SER A 413 -10.98 6.54 20.80
N PRO A 414 -11.11 5.80 21.92
CA PRO A 414 -10.78 6.31 23.26
C PRO A 414 -9.32 6.74 23.42
N LEU A 415 -8.42 6.25 22.56
CA LEU A 415 -6.99 6.59 22.59
C LEU A 415 -6.74 7.95 21.94
N SER A 416 -6.87 9.03 22.72
CA SER A 416 -6.43 10.35 22.24
C SER A 416 -4.91 10.45 22.10
N PRO A 417 -4.37 11.38 21.26
CA PRO A 417 -2.93 11.61 21.19
C PRO A 417 -2.25 11.89 22.53
N LYS A 418 -2.92 12.59 23.45
CA LYS A 418 -2.41 12.82 24.80
C LYS A 418 -2.28 11.55 25.62
N ARG A 419 -3.30 10.66 25.54
CA ARG A 419 -3.27 9.36 26.23
C ARG A 419 -2.18 8.45 25.64
N ALA A 420 -1.98 8.48 24.33
CA ALA A 420 -0.90 7.74 23.70
C ALA A 420 0.47 8.20 24.20
N VAL A 421 0.70 9.51 24.25
CA VAL A 421 1.94 10.11 24.78
C VAL A 421 2.12 9.78 26.27
N GLU A 422 1.07 9.86 27.09
CA GLU A 422 1.10 9.49 28.49
C GLU A 422 1.48 8.01 28.69
N LEU A 423 0.83 7.09 27.95
CA LEU A 423 1.13 5.66 27.99
C LEU A 423 2.59 5.38 27.65
N VAL A 424 3.08 5.99 26.57
CA VAL A 424 4.46 5.84 26.11
C VAL A 424 5.44 6.50 27.10
N GLY A 425 5.06 7.61 27.71
CA GLY A 425 5.83 8.27 28.78
C GLY A 425 6.04 7.36 29.98
N LEU A 426 4.97 6.71 30.47
CA LEU A 426 5.04 5.74 31.57
C LEU A 426 5.97 4.56 31.25
N LEU A 427 5.99 4.11 29.99
CA LEU A 427 6.90 3.07 29.53
C LEU A 427 8.35 3.56 29.44
N ALA A 428 8.57 4.78 28.92
CA ALA A 428 9.91 5.37 28.76
C ALA A 428 10.57 5.73 30.10
N GLU A 429 9.77 5.95 31.14
CA GLU A 429 10.22 6.19 32.52
C GLU A 429 10.40 4.89 33.31
N ASP A 430 10.27 3.72 32.66
CA ASP A 430 10.27 2.40 33.33
C ASP A 430 9.23 2.32 34.48
N ALA A 431 8.16 3.14 34.45
CA ALA A 431 7.08 3.07 35.43
C ALA A 431 6.19 1.83 35.22
N ILE A 432 6.11 1.35 33.98
CA ILE A 432 5.44 0.10 33.59
C ILE A 432 6.31 -0.68 32.61
N SER A 433 6.13 -1.99 32.58
CA SER A 433 6.82 -2.86 31.59
C SER A 433 6.12 -2.85 30.23
N SER A 434 6.80 -3.30 29.16
CA SER A 434 6.20 -3.42 27.83
C SER A 434 4.96 -4.34 27.81
N LYS A 435 4.90 -5.37 28.67
CA LYS A 435 3.72 -6.22 28.81
C LYS A 435 2.56 -5.43 29.42
N GLN A 436 2.82 -4.70 30.50
CA GLN A 436 1.81 -3.87 31.15
C GLN A 436 1.33 -2.73 30.23
N ALA A 437 2.21 -2.15 29.40
CA ALA A 437 1.83 -1.14 28.43
C ALA A 437 0.76 -1.66 27.43
N LYS A 438 0.87 -2.90 26.99
CA LYS A 438 -0.16 -3.55 26.14
C LYS A 438 -1.48 -3.77 26.91
N GLU A 439 -1.40 -4.16 28.17
CA GLU A 439 -2.59 -4.33 29.02
C GLU A 439 -3.27 -2.97 29.29
N VAL A 440 -2.50 -1.91 29.49
CA VAL A 440 -3.02 -0.54 29.65
C VAL A 440 -3.60 -0.03 28.34
N PHE A 441 -2.94 -0.26 27.19
CA PHE A 441 -3.48 0.09 25.88
C PHE A 441 -4.87 -0.53 25.64
N ALA A 442 -5.00 -1.86 25.86
CA ALA A 442 -6.28 -2.53 25.74
C ALA A 442 -7.33 -1.95 26.68
N ALA A 443 -6.95 -1.67 27.94
CA ALA A 443 -7.86 -1.09 28.91
C ALA A 443 -8.28 0.36 28.56
N VAL A 444 -7.41 1.18 27.97
CA VAL A 444 -7.77 2.52 27.45
C VAL A 444 -8.82 2.40 26.37
N MET A 445 -8.65 1.42 25.44
CA MET A 445 -9.60 1.20 24.35
C MET A 445 -10.97 0.71 24.83
N ASP A 446 -11.02 -0.08 25.91
CA ASP A 446 -12.25 -0.70 26.43
C ASP A 446 -12.98 0.19 27.46
N GLU A 447 -12.24 0.88 28.34
CA GLU A 447 -12.79 1.55 29.52
C GLU A 447 -12.87 3.09 29.39
N ASP A 448 -12.29 3.66 28.31
CA ASP A 448 -12.20 5.12 28.09
C ASP A 448 -11.62 5.90 29.28
N LYS A 449 -10.55 5.35 29.87
CA LYS A 449 -9.83 5.94 31.01
C LYS A 449 -8.42 6.39 30.64
N ASP A 450 -7.86 7.31 31.44
CA ASP A 450 -6.47 7.74 31.25
C ASP A 450 -5.47 6.65 31.68
N PRO A 451 -4.36 6.47 30.95
CA PRO A 451 -3.34 5.44 31.24
C PRO A 451 -2.84 5.46 32.69
N ALA A 452 -2.53 6.63 33.25
CA ALA A 452 -2.06 6.75 34.62
C ALA A 452 -3.10 6.28 35.64
N ALA A 453 -4.37 6.57 35.40
CA ALA A 453 -5.47 6.14 36.28
C ALA A 453 -5.59 4.60 36.28
N ILE A 454 -5.48 3.96 35.08
CA ILE A 454 -5.51 2.50 34.94
C ILE A 454 -4.33 1.87 35.68
N VAL A 455 -3.12 2.43 35.52
CA VAL A 455 -1.90 1.96 36.18
C VAL A 455 -2.03 2.02 37.70
N GLU A 456 -2.63 3.09 38.23
CA GLU A 456 -2.86 3.27 39.67
C GLU A 456 -3.94 2.31 40.19
N GLU A 457 -5.12 2.26 39.54
CA GLU A 457 -6.24 1.39 39.94
C GLU A 457 -5.84 -0.09 39.96
N ARG A 458 -5.01 -0.53 38.99
CA ARG A 458 -4.58 -1.92 38.87
C ARG A 458 -3.26 -2.24 39.57
N GLY A 459 -2.65 -1.25 40.25
CA GLY A 459 -1.39 -1.42 40.97
C GLY A 459 -0.24 -1.88 40.08
N MET A 460 -0.17 -1.40 38.83
CA MET A 460 0.80 -1.83 37.82
C MET A 460 2.14 -1.11 37.91
N LYS A 461 2.26 -0.08 38.75
CA LYS A 461 3.47 0.73 38.85
C LYS A 461 4.66 -0.13 39.29
N GLN A 462 5.74 -0.08 38.54
CA GLN A 462 6.97 -0.81 38.86
C GLN A 462 7.70 -0.18 40.03
N VAL A 463 8.21 -1.03 40.89
CA VAL A 463 9.13 -0.63 41.98
C VAL A 463 10.53 -0.60 41.39
N SER A 464 11.07 0.62 41.22
CA SER A 464 12.45 0.85 40.74
C SER A 464 13.40 1.28 41.87
N ASP A 465 12.92 1.29 43.14
CA ASP A 465 13.75 1.58 44.29
C ASP A 465 14.83 0.51 44.43
N THR A 466 16.06 0.91 44.14
CA THR A 466 17.24 0.03 44.15
C THR A 466 17.43 -0.68 45.52
N GLY A 467 17.11 0.02 46.65
CA GLY A 467 17.26 -0.56 47.97
C GLY A 467 16.24 -1.67 48.24
N ALA A 468 14.99 -1.45 47.87
CA ALA A 468 13.92 -2.44 47.99
C ALA A 468 14.19 -3.67 47.12
N ILE A 469 14.64 -3.45 45.87
CA ILE A 469 14.99 -4.53 44.95
C ILE A 469 16.21 -5.28 45.43
N GLU A 470 17.24 -4.61 45.95
CA GLU A 470 18.46 -5.19 46.45
C GLU A 470 18.21 -6.17 47.61
N ALA A 471 17.34 -5.79 48.55
CA ALA A 471 16.95 -6.66 49.64
C ALA A 471 16.27 -7.96 49.16
N VAL A 472 15.45 -7.87 48.11
CA VAL A 472 14.81 -9.05 47.50
C VAL A 472 15.84 -9.93 46.77
N VAL A 473 16.74 -9.29 46.02
CA VAL A 473 17.83 -9.99 45.30
C VAL A 473 18.71 -10.77 46.31
N ASP A 474 19.09 -10.14 47.42
CA ASP A 474 19.89 -10.79 48.47
C ASP A 474 19.17 -11.99 49.09
N ALA A 475 17.87 -11.82 49.39
CA ALA A 475 17.07 -12.90 49.95
C ALA A 475 16.94 -14.10 48.96
N VAL A 476 16.76 -13.79 47.66
CA VAL A 476 16.64 -14.84 46.62
C VAL A 476 17.97 -15.53 46.38
N ILE A 477 19.09 -14.83 46.37
CA ILE A 477 20.44 -15.44 46.26
C ILE A 477 20.71 -16.34 47.48
N ALA A 478 20.44 -15.85 48.65
CA ALA A 478 20.65 -16.63 49.90
C ALA A 478 19.77 -17.88 49.99
N ALA A 479 18.57 -17.85 49.42
CA ALA A 479 17.64 -18.98 49.43
C ALA A 479 17.97 -20.07 48.37
N ASN A 480 18.89 -19.82 47.41
CA ASN A 480 19.16 -20.71 46.30
C ASN A 480 20.67 -20.94 46.10
N PRO A 481 21.41 -21.48 47.09
CA PRO A 481 22.86 -21.65 47.04
C PRO A 481 23.34 -22.58 45.91
N ASP A 482 22.55 -23.62 45.57
CA ASP A 482 22.89 -24.59 44.53
C ASP A 482 22.89 -23.89 43.14
N GLU A 483 21.92 -23.02 42.88
CA GLU A 483 21.85 -22.27 41.63
C GLU A 483 22.93 -21.19 41.54
N VAL A 484 23.35 -20.61 42.67
CA VAL A 484 24.52 -19.71 42.73
C VAL A 484 25.80 -20.46 42.33
N ALA A 485 26.00 -21.68 42.85
CA ALA A 485 27.14 -22.51 42.46
C ALA A 485 27.15 -22.80 40.96
N ARG A 486 25.99 -23.16 40.39
CA ARG A 486 25.83 -23.38 38.95
C ARG A 486 26.14 -22.13 38.08
N TYR A 487 25.79 -20.96 38.58
CA TYR A 487 26.14 -19.72 37.90
C TYR A 487 27.65 -19.47 37.94
N LYS A 488 28.28 -19.65 39.09
CA LYS A 488 29.74 -19.52 39.27
C LYS A 488 30.54 -20.58 38.50
N ASP A 489 29.98 -21.75 38.24
CA ASP A 489 30.54 -22.80 37.37
C ASP A 489 30.40 -22.51 35.86
N GLY A 490 29.93 -21.28 35.49
CA GLY A 490 29.88 -20.79 34.12
C GLY A 490 28.52 -20.92 33.43
N ASN A 491 27.49 -21.44 34.08
CA ASN A 491 26.13 -21.49 33.52
C ASN A 491 25.38 -20.16 33.71
N THR A 492 25.72 -19.16 32.92
CA THR A 492 25.12 -17.82 33.01
C THR A 492 23.60 -17.78 32.70
N LYS A 493 23.03 -18.83 32.08
CA LYS A 493 21.57 -18.91 31.80
C LYS A 493 20.74 -19.04 33.08
N VAL A 494 21.33 -19.43 34.19
CA VAL A 494 20.65 -19.52 35.50
C VAL A 494 20.20 -18.15 36.01
N ILE A 495 20.74 -17.03 35.50
CA ILE A 495 20.30 -15.69 35.88
C ILE A 495 18.78 -15.49 35.62
N GLY A 496 18.23 -16.11 34.57
CA GLY A 496 16.78 -16.07 34.27
C GLY A 496 15.92 -16.71 35.39
N PHE A 497 16.43 -17.74 36.07
CA PHE A 497 15.77 -18.33 37.22
C PHE A 497 15.70 -17.32 38.38
N PHE A 498 16.80 -16.67 38.70
CA PHE A 498 16.86 -15.67 39.78
C PHE A 498 15.94 -14.50 39.50
N VAL A 499 15.92 -13.99 38.26
CA VAL A 499 14.98 -12.93 37.85
C VAL A 499 13.53 -13.37 38.07
N GLY A 500 13.18 -14.59 37.67
CA GLY A 500 11.85 -15.17 37.89
C GLY A 500 11.45 -15.22 39.37
N GLN A 501 12.38 -15.63 40.24
CA GLN A 501 12.14 -15.67 41.68
C GLN A 501 11.99 -14.28 42.32
N CYS A 502 12.83 -13.32 41.92
CA CYS A 502 12.71 -11.93 42.36
C CYS A 502 11.37 -11.35 41.93
N MET A 503 10.98 -11.51 40.66
CA MET A 503 9.69 -11.05 40.13
C MET A 503 8.51 -11.69 40.89
N LYS A 504 8.57 -12.97 41.21
CA LYS A 504 7.55 -13.67 42.01
C LYS A 504 7.42 -13.07 43.41
N GLN A 505 8.55 -12.82 44.08
CA GLN A 505 8.58 -12.25 45.41
C GLN A 505 8.08 -10.81 45.45
N MET A 506 8.36 -10.04 44.40
CA MET A 506 7.86 -8.68 44.19
C MET A 506 6.47 -8.62 43.55
N ARG A 507 5.74 -9.73 43.42
CA ARG A 507 4.41 -9.85 42.81
C ARG A 507 4.32 -9.24 41.38
N GLY A 508 5.40 -9.35 40.60
CA GLY A 508 5.48 -8.82 39.25
C GLY A 508 5.77 -7.32 39.15
N GLN A 509 5.94 -6.61 40.27
CA GLN A 509 6.16 -5.16 40.32
C GLN A 509 7.63 -4.74 40.28
N GLY A 510 8.57 -5.67 40.37
CA GLY A 510 10.01 -5.37 40.30
C GLY A 510 10.44 -4.94 38.89
N ASN A 511 11.30 -3.93 38.80
CA ASN A 511 11.89 -3.52 37.51
C ASN A 511 12.90 -4.59 37.05
N PRO A 512 12.65 -5.33 35.92
CA PRO A 512 13.52 -6.42 35.49
C PRO A 512 14.93 -5.97 35.12
N LYS A 513 15.12 -4.73 34.64
CA LYS A 513 16.45 -4.17 34.34
C LYS A 513 17.29 -4.02 35.58
N VAL A 514 16.71 -3.41 36.64
CA VAL A 514 17.39 -3.20 37.92
C VAL A 514 17.70 -4.55 38.59
N ILE A 515 16.72 -5.48 38.55
CA ILE A 515 16.92 -6.85 39.07
C ILE A 515 18.09 -7.55 38.36
N ASN A 516 18.12 -7.51 37.02
CA ASN A 516 19.21 -8.14 36.25
C ASN A 516 20.57 -7.51 36.54
N GLN A 517 20.65 -6.19 36.67
CA GLN A 517 21.90 -5.49 36.98
C GLN A 517 22.41 -5.84 38.38
N LEU A 518 21.53 -5.89 39.37
CA LEU A 518 21.89 -6.26 40.73
C LEU A 518 22.28 -7.73 40.82
N LEU A 519 21.54 -8.64 40.16
CA LEU A 519 21.88 -10.05 40.10
C LEU A 519 23.24 -10.30 39.44
N ALA A 520 23.48 -9.65 38.25
CA ALA A 520 24.76 -9.78 37.57
C ALA A 520 25.94 -9.31 38.42
N LYS A 521 25.77 -8.21 39.17
CA LYS A 521 26.78 -7.68 40.08
C LYS A 521 27.04 -8.63 41.26
N LYS A 522 25.96 -9.03 41.96
CA LYS A 522 26.08 -9.85 43.20
C LYS A 522 26.43 -11.30 42.96
N LEU A 523 26.08 -11.89 41.82
CA LEU A 523 26.48 -13.25 41.45
C LEU A 523 27.93 -13.33 40.95
N ALA A 524 28.51 -12.19 40.50
CA ALA A 524 29.92 -12.11 40.13
C ALA A 524 30.86 -11.91 41.32
N GLU A 525 30.37 -11.44 42.46
CA GLU A 525 31.06 -11.38 43.74
C GLU A 525 31.08 -12.78 44.43
#